data_45d1d2e21fda4158b7f8fab463ce2e35
#
_entry.id   45d1d2e21fda4158b7f8fab463ce2e35
#
_cell.length_a   1.000
_cell.length_b   1.000
_cell.length_c   1.000
_cell.angle_alpha   90.00
_cell.angle_beta   90.00
_cell.angle_gamma   90.00
#
_symmetry.space_group_name_H-M   'P 1'
#
loop_
_entity.id
_entity.type
_entity.pdbx_description
1 polymer ?
#
loop_
_entity_poly.entity_id
_entity_poly.type
_entity_poly.pdbx_seq_one_letter_code
_entity_poly.pdbx_strand_id
1 'polypeptide(L)'
;VKKAFLDPQIIKKIRLTSANSINVARWLPQMFYYFSGYVSASKFGLPINFSVPSGNFGNLCAGLIAKKLGLPINHFLACTNANDSVPRYLDSGIFQPNKTIQTISNAMDVGNPSNFIRIQKIFNNDIHKLKKNISGYSFSDSETKSHIKKTYKKSNYILDPHGAIGLLGLQKH
;
A
#
# COMPACT_ATOMS: atom_id res chain seq x y z
N VAL A 1 5.82 10.45 -19.64
CA VAL A 1 4.57 10.89 -18.99
C VAL A 1 4.83 12.12 -18.12
N LYS A 2 5.66 12.04 -17.02
CA LYS A 2 5.89 13.19 -16.12
C LYS A 2 6.36 14.46 -16.84
N LYS A 3 7.27 14.37 -17.80
CA LYS A 3 7.72 15.52 -18.61
C LYS A 3 6.58 16.18 -19.38
N ALA A 4 5.66 15.40 -19.97
CA ALA A 4 4.52 15.96 -20.70
C ALA A 4 3.56 16.77 -19.80
N PHE A 5 3.37 16.35 -18.54
CA PHE A 5 2.57 17.08 -17.55
C PHE A 5 3.25 18.39 -17.04
N LEU A 6 4.52 18.58 -17.32
CA LEU A 6 5.28 19.77 -16.94
C LEU A 6 5.59 20.67 -18.14
N ASP A 7 5.22 20.24 -19.37
CA ASP A 7 5.49 20.99 -20.61
C ASP A 7 4.43 22.07 -20.83
N PRO A 8 4.81 23.37 -20.76
CA PRO A 8 3.85 24.46 -20.89
C PRO A 8 3.16 24.53 -22.25
N GLN A 9 3.84 24.06 -23.31
CA GLN A 9 3.27 24.07 -24.67
C GLN A 9 2.17 23.01 -24.80
N ILE A 10 2.36 21.84 -24.18
CA ILE A 10 1.37 20.78 -24.16
C ILE A 10 0.18 21.16 -23.29
N ILE A 11 0.45 21.63 -22.06
CA ILE A 11 -0.61 22.02 -21.10
C ILE A 11 -1.52 23.11 -21.68
N LYS A 12 -0.94 24.06 -22.45
CA LYS A 12 -1.71 25.14 -23.09
C LYS A 12 -2.65 24.64 -24.19
N LYS A 13 -2.31 23.55 -24.87
CA LYS A 13 -3.08 23.02 -26.02
C LYS A 13 -4.06 21.92 -25.65
N ILE A 14 -3.75 21.10 -24.64
CA ILE A 14 -4.55 19.94 -24.28
C ILE A 14 -4.66 19.79 -22.76
N ARG A 15 -5.86 19.40 -22.33
CA ARG A 15 -6.10 19.03 -20.93
C ARG A 15 -5.59 17.60 -20.71
N LEU A 16 -4.36 17.46 -20.24
CA LEU A 16 -3.77 16.15 -19.96
C LEU A 16 -4.45 15.47 -18.78
N THR A 17 -4.67 14.17 -18.92
CA THR A 17 -5.04 13.28 -17.82
C THR A 17 -4.21 12.01 -17.87
N SER A 18 -4.17 11.24 -16.79
CA SER A 18 -3.42 10.00 -16.72
C SER A 18 -4.23 8.92 -16.02
N ALA A 19 -4.21 7.71 -16.57
CA ALA A 19 -4.75 6.52 -15.94
C ALA A 19 -3.79 5.91 -14.88
N ASN A 20 -2.73 6.62 -14.51
CA ASN A 20 -1.77 6.20 -13.49
C ASN A 20 -2.36 6.32 -12.08
N SER A 21 -1.80 5.58 -11.11
CA SER A 21 -2.18 5.60 -9.69
C SER A 21 -1.95 6.96 -8.98
N ILE A 22 -1.27 7.92 -9.62
CA ILE A 22 -1.21 9.30 -9.14
C ILE A 22 -2.54 10.05 -9.33
N ASN A 23 -3.40 9.59 -10.25
CA ASN A 23 -4.72 10.15 -10.46
C ASN A 23 -5.68 9.66 -9.37
N VAL A 24 -6.30 10.60 -8.67
CA VAL A 24 -7.25 10.30 -7.59
C VAL A 24 -8.43 9.45 -8.06
N ALA A 25 -8.90 9.64 -9.29
CA ALA A 25 -9.97 8.84 -9.88
C ALA A 25 -9.60 7.35 -10.07
N ARG A 26 -8.31 7.01 -10.01
CA ARG A 26 -7.84 5.62 -10.08
C ARG A 26 -7.87 4.91 -8.73
N TRP A 27 -7.53 5.59 -7.66
CA TRP A 27 -7.46 4.96 -6.34
C TRP A 27 -8.69 5.20 -5.48
N LEU A 28 -9.47 6.27 -5.68
CA LEU A 28 -10.72 6.46 -4.91
C LEU A 28 -11.68 5.27 -5.02
N PRO A 29 -11.96 4.70 -6.20
CA PRO A 29 -12.82 3.52 -6.30
C PRO A 29 -12.29 2.30 -5.55
N GLN A 30 -10.98 2.24 -5.27
CA GLN A 30 -10.41 1.15 -4.47
C GLN A 30 -10.91 1.15 -3.02
N MET A 31 -11.51 2.24 -2.54
CA MET A 31 -12.19 2.25 -1.23
C MET A 31 -13.25 1.16 -1.13
N PHE A 32 -13.97 0.86 -2.22
CA PHE A 32 -15.03 -0.14 -2.21
C PHE A 32 -14.55 -1.54 -1.84
N TYR A 33 -13.31 -1.89 -2.14
CA TYR A 33 -12.72 -3.16 -1.68
C TYR A 33 -12.64 -3.25 -0.16
N TYR A 34 -12.37 -2.13 0.52
CA TYR A 34 -12.34 -2.09 1.98
C TYR A 34 -13.73 -2.21 2.59
N PHE A 35 -14.75 -1.59 1.99
CA PHE A 35 -16.14 -1.78 2.41
C PHE A 35 -16.58 -3.23 2.22
N SER A 36 -16.31 -3.83 1.07
CA SER A 36 -16.63 -5.23 0.80
C SER A 36 -15.88 -6.18 1.73
N GLY A 37 -14.59 -5.95 1.92
CA GLY A 37 -13.77 -6.74 2.85
C GLY A 37 -14.23 -6.60 4.30
N TYR A 38 -14.60 -5.38 4.72
CA TYR A 38 -15.16 -5.13 6.04
C TYR A 38 -16.46 -5.91 6.26
N VAL A 39 -17.41 -5.81 5.34
CA VAL A 39 -18.70 -6.55 5.44
C VAL A 39 -18.44 -8.06 5.56
N SER A 40 -17.51 -8.59 4.77
CA SER A 40 -17.16 -10.02 4.82
C SER A 40 -16.51 -10.45 6.14
N ALA A 41 -15.73 -9.58 6.77
CA ALA A 41 -15.01 -9.86 8.01
C ALA A 41 -15.79 -9.51 9.29
N SER A 42 -16.71 -8.55 9.25
CA SER A 42 -17.46 -8.05 10.41
C SER A 42 -18.31 -9.11 11.10
N LYS A 43 -18.72 -10.14 10.37
CA LYS A 43 -19.46 -11.28 10.91
C LYS A 43 -18.73 -12.06 12.03
N PHE A 44 -17.42 -11.87 12.16
CA PHE A 44 -16.63 -12.52 13.22
C PHE A 44 -16.61 -11.74 14.54
N GLY A 45 -17.16 -10.52 14.58
CA GLY A 45 -17.23 -9.70 15.79
C GLY A 45 -15.87 -9.23 16.35
N LEU A 46 -14.81 -9.30 15.56
CA LEU A 46 -13.44 -8.94 15.96
C LEU A 46 -13.01 -7.62 15.32
N PRO A 47 -12.06 -6.89 15.93
CA PRO A 47 -11.42 -5.75 15.30
C PRO A 47 -10.78 -6.14 13.96
N ILE A 48 -11.05 -5.36 12.90
CA ILE A 48 -10.61 -5.69 11.56
C ILE A 48 -9.33 -4.93 11.22
N ASN A 49 -8.27 -5.67 10.92
CA ASN A 49 -7.03 -5.15 10.37
C ASN A 49 -6.93 -5.50 8.89
N PHE A 50 -6.40 -4.58 8.08
CA PHE A 50 -6.11 -4.83 6.67
C PHE A 50 -4.61 -4.87 6.43
N SER A 51 -4.12 -6.00 5.92
CA SER A 51 -2.78 -6.08 5.37
C SER A 51 -2.80 -5.72 3.89
N VAL A 52 -2.03 -4.72 3.52
CA VAL A 52 -2.07 -4.09 2.20
C VAL A 52 -0.69 -4.16 1.55
N PRO A 53 -0.47 -5.13 0.64
CA PRO A 53 0.75 -5.14 -0.16
C PRO A 53 0.76 -3.89 -1.04
N SER A 54 1.80 -3.07 -0.89
CA SER A 54 1.84 -1.74 -1.48
C SER A 54 3.18 -1.42 -2.13
N GLY A 55 3.15 -0.88 -3.35
CA GLY A 55 4.28 -0.24 -4.00
C GLY A 55 4.11 1.27 -4.01
N ASN A 56 3.14 1.78 -4.77
CA ASN A 56 2.88 3.22 -4.88
C ASN A 56 1.86 3.75 -3.83
N PHE A 57 1.35 2.91 -2.96
CA PHE A 57 0.48 3.24 -1.82
C PHE A 57 -0.89 3.86 -2.17
N GLY A 58 -1.34 3.79 -3.41
CA GLY A 58 -2.68 4.25 -3.80
C GLY A 58 -3.79 3.44 -3.12
N ASN A 59 -3.62 2.13 -3.07
CA ASN A 59 -4.52 1.19 -2.40
C ASN A 59 -4.65 1.48 -0.89
N LEU A 60 -3.54 1.63 -0.18
CA LEU A 60 -3.56 1.98 1.26
C LEU A 60 -4.17 3.36 1.50
N CYS A 61 -3.85 4.35 0.64
CA CYS A 61 -4.45 5.68 0.71
C CYS A 61 -5.98 5.62 0.61
N ALA A 62 -6.52 4.80 -0.29
CA ALA A 62 -7.96 4.55 -0.43
C ALA A 62 -8.57 3.96 0.86
N GLY A 63 -7.91 2.97 1.47
CA GLY A 63 -8.35 2.37 2.74
C GLY A 63 -8.36 3.37 3.89
N LEU A 64 -7.37 4.23 3.98
CA LEU A 64 -7.31 5.28 5.00
C LEU A 64 -8.41 6.32 4.82
N ILE A 65 -8.79 6.65 3.59
CA ILE A 65 -9.92 7.53 3.33
C ILE A 65 -11.23 6.83 3.70
N ALA A 66 -11.40 5.54 3.36
CA ALA A 66 -12.56 4.76 3.81
C ALA A 66 -12.70 4.78 5.33
N LYS A 67 -11.60 4.61 6.07
CA LYS A 67 -11.58 4.74 7.54
C LYS A 67 -11.98 6.16 7.98
N LYS A 68 -11.48 7.21 7.33
CA LYS A 68 -11.87 8.59 7.63
C LYS A 68 -13.34 8.91 7.35
N LEU A 69 -13.94 8.21 6.38
CA LEU A 69 -15.36 8.29 6.08
C LEU A 69 -16.24 7.49 7.05
N GLY A 70 -15.65 6.84 8.05
CA GLY A 70 -16.37 6.13 9.12
C GLY A 70 -16.34 4.62 9.04
N LEU A 71 -15.66 4.01 8.05
CA LEU A 71 -15.49 2.56 8.04
C LEU A 71 -14.63 2.13 9.24
N PRO A 72 -15.15 1.28 10.17
CA PRO A 72 -14.49 1.03 11.45
C PRO A 72 -13.34 0.01 11.34
N ILE A 73 -12.34 0.38 10.57
CA ILE A 73 -11.09 -0.38 10.42
C ILE A 73 -10.22 -0.10 11.65
N ASN A 74 -9.75 -1.15 12.32
CA ASN A 74 -8.88 -1.00 13.46
C ASN A 74 -7.49 -0.51 13.03
N HIS A 75 -6.77 -1.27 12.19
CA HIS A 75 -5.39 -0.99 11.82
C HIS A 75 -5.06 -1.40 10.38
N PHE A 76 -4.03 -0.79 9.80
CA PHE A 76 -3.48 -1.14 8.51
C PHE A 76 -2.05 -1.64 8.63
N LEU A 77 -1.71 -2.65 7.84
CA LEU A 77 -0.35 -3.16 7.70
C LEU A 77 0.15 -2.79 6.30
N ALA A 78 1.08 -1.85 6.24
CA ALA A 78 1.73 -1.43 5.01
C ALA A 78 2.86 -2.41 4.68
N CYS A 79 2.60 -3.36 3.79
CA CYS A 79 3.53 -4.43 3.48
C CYS A 79 4.24 -4.16 2.15
N THR A 80 5.57 -4.15 2.16
CA THR A 80 6.39 -3.93 0.96
C THR A 80 7.32 -5.11 0.68
N ASN A 81 7.84 -5.14 -0.53
CA ASN A 81 9.03 -5.93 -0.86
C ASN A 81 10.30 -5.19 -0.38
N ALA A 82 11.47 -5.50 -0.94
CA ALA A 82 12.73 -4.84 -0.61
C ALA A 82 12.74 -3.31 -0.86
N ASN A 83 11.71 -2.77 -1.52
CA ASN A 83 11.51 -1.33 -1.69
C ASN A 83 10.79 -0.75 -0.47
N ASP A 84 11.49 -0.63 0.61
CA ASP A 84 11.02 -0.46 1.99
C ASP A 84 10.99 0.99 2.50
N SER A 85 10.98 1.98 1.62
CA SER A 85 11.06 3.41 2.01
C SER A 85 9.98 3.85 3.02
N VAL A 86 8.76 3.28 2.94
CA VAL A 86 7.67 3.58 3.87
C VAL A 86 7.80 2.83 5.20
N PRO A 87 8.05 1.52 5.27
CA PRO A 87 8.38 0.84 6.52
C PRO A 87 9.51 1.55 7.29
N ARG A 88 10.62 1.90 6.64
CA ARG A 88 11.72 2.64 7.28
C ARG A 88 11.31 4.02 7.79
N TYR A 89 10.46 4.73 7.04
CA TYR A 89 9.91 6.00 7.53
C TYR A 89 9.06 5.80 8.78
N LEU A 90 8.23 4.75 8.81
CA LEU A 90 7.42 4.44 9.99
C LEU A 90 8.28 4.13 11.21
N ASP A 91 9.46 3.56 11.04
CA ASP A 91 10.40 3.29 12.14
C ASP A 91 11.14 4.55 12.58
N SER A 92 11.79 5.24 11.64
CA SER A 92 12.75 6.32 11.91
C SER A 92 12.12 7.72 11.99
N GLY A 93 10.96 7.94 11.37
CA GLY A 93 10.37 9.27 11.17
C GLY A 93 11.00 10.07 10.02
N ILE A 94 12.01 9.53 9.34
CA ILE A 94 12.73 10.22 8.26
C ILE A 94 12.42 9.55 6.93
N PHE A 95 11.77 10.28 6.02
CA PHE A 95 11.43 9.75 4.70
C PHE A 95 12.60 9.87 3.73
N GLN A 96 13.22 8.76 3.41
CA GLN A 96 14.34 8.66 2.46
C GLN A 96 13.99 7.67 1.36
N PRO A 97 13.54 8.15 0.18
CA PRO A 97 13.32 7.29 -0.98
C PRO A 97 14.62 6.64 -1.46
N ASN A 98 14.52 5.39 -1.89
CA ASN A 98 15.64 4.66 -2.47
C ASN A 98 15.51 4.55 -3.99
N LYS A 99 16.62 4.18 -4.65
CA LYS A 99 16.57 3.67 -6.01
C LYS A 99 15.74 2.38 -6.00
N THR A 100 14.83 2.24 -6.97
CA THR A 100 13.99 1.05 -7.10
C THR A 100 14.84 -0.22 -7.30
N ILE A 101 14.52 -1.25 -6.53
CA ILE A 101 15.11 -2.59 -6.61
C ILE A 101 14.10 -3.49 -7.32
N GLN A 102 14.56 -4.29 -8.28
CA GLN A 102 13.71 -5.28 -8.95
C GLN A 102 13.52 -6.51 -8.07
N THR A 103 12.26 -6.97 -7.95
CA THR A 103 11.88 -8.13 -7.15
C THR A 103 10.89 -9.02 -7.89
N ILE A 104 10.57 -10.18 -7.32
CA ILE A 104 9.54 -11.08 -7.86
C ILE A 104 8.12 -10.52 -7.72
N SER A 105 7.89 -9.56 -6.84
CA SER A 105 6.64 -8.81 -6.70
C SER A 105 6.70 -7.48 -7.45
N ASN A 106 6.97 -7.55 -8.75
CA ASN A 106 7.39 -6.43 -9.60
C ASN A 106 6.42 -5.23 -9.63
N ALA A 107 5.12 -5.43 -9.46
CA ALA A 107 4.14 -4.34 -9.38
C ALA A 107 4.32 -3.46 -8.13
N MET A 108 5.07 -3.94 -7.14
CA MET A 108 5.44 -3.22 -5.92
C MET A 108 6.85 -2.63 -5.97
N ASP A 109 7.57 -2.71 -7.10
CA ASP A 109 8.92 -2.17 -7.25
C ASP A 109 8.89 -0.65 -7.37
N VAL A 110 8.73 0.00 -6.24
CA VAL A 110 8.61 1.47 -6.14
C VAL A 110 9.45 1.98 -4.98
N GLY A 111 10.64 2.49 -5.27
CA GLY A 111 11.54 3.06 -4.26
C GLY A 111 11.12 4.46 -3.76
N ASN A 112 10.28 5.18 -4.54
CA ASN A 112 9.73 6.50 -4.19
C ASN A 112 8.22 6.57 -4.48
N PRO A 113 7.38 6.13 -3.53
CA PRO A 113 5.93 6.04 -3.71
C PRO A 113 5.26 7.41 -3.75
N SER A 114 4.70 7.78 -4.90
CA SER A 114 4.08 9.10 -5.13
C SER A 114 2.79 9.35 -4.34
N ASN A 115 2.10 8.31 -3.88
CA ASN A 115 0.90 8.46 -3.05
C ASN A 115 1.20 8.58 -1.56
N PHE A 116 2.44 8.33 -1.13
CA PHE A 116 2.76 8.38 0.29
C PHE A 116 2.63 9.80 0.88
N ILE A 117 2.94 10.83 0.11
CA ILE A 117 2.71 12.21 0.51
C ILE A 117 1.22 12.50 0.83
N ARG A 118 0.29 11.83 0.15
CA ARG A 118 -1.15 11.94 0.44
C ARG A 118 -1.49 11.31 1.79
N ILE A 119 -0.90 10.16 2.10
CA ILE A 119 -1.05 9.51 3.40
C ILE A 119 -0.53 10.41 4.52
N GLN A 120 0.66 11.00 4.35
CA GLN A 120 1.20 11.96 5.31
C GLN A 120 0.22 13.15 5.53
N LYS A 121 -0.36 13.69 4.45
CA LYS A 121 -1.34 14.79 4.52
C LYS A 121 -2.64 14.39 5.23
N ILE A 122 -3.13 13.16 5.06
CA ILE A 122 -4.29 12.63 5.79
C ILE A 122 -4.10 12.75 7.31
N PHE A 123 -2.87 12.61 7.79
CA PHE A 123 -2.50 12.71 9.21
C PHE A 123 -1.84 14.05 9.59
N ASN A 124 -1.96 15.09 8.75
CA ASN A 124 -1.34 16.41 8.94
C ASN A 124 0.18 16.35 9.16
N ASN A 125 0.86 15.40 8.51
CA ASN A 125 2.29 15.10 8.66
C ASN A 125 2.70 14.68 10.09
N ASP A 126 1.75 14.29 10.93
CA ASP A 126 2.00 13.83 12.29
C ASP A 126 2.31 12.32 12.26
N ILE A 127 3.58 11.98 12.47
CA ILE A 127 4.08 10.61 12.48
C ILE A 127 3.45 9.77 13.61
N HIS A 128 3.15 10.38 14.75
CA HIS A 128 2.56 9.65 15.87
C HIS A 128 1.12 9.24 15.56
N LYS A 129 0.34 10.13 14.94
CA LYS A 129 -1.01 9.78 14.45
C LYS A 129 -0.97 8.73 13.36
N LEU A 130 0.03 8.82 12.48
CA LEU A 130 0.20 7.85 11.40
C LEU A 130 0.53 6.46 11.96
N LYS A 131 1.49 6.34 12.89
CA LYS A 131 1.86 5.07 13.55
C LYS A 131 0.72 4.43 14.35
N LYS A 132 -0.19 5.21 14.90
CA LYS A 132 -1.41 4.67 15.57
C LYS A 132 -2.35 3.94 14.60
N ASN A 133 -2.25 4.20 13.30
CA ASN A 133 -3.14 3.66 12.29
C ASN A 133 -2.47 2.68 11.33
N ILE A 134 -1.13 2.75 11.20
CA ILE A 134 -0.37 1.99 10.21
C ILE A 134 0.90 1.43 10.83
N SER A 135 1.13 0.14 10.66
CA SER A 135 2.43 -0.52 10.87
C SER A 135 3.08 -0.85 9.53
N GLY A 136 4.39 -0.77 9.45
CA GLY A 136 5.16 -1.06 8.23
C GLY A 136 5.93 -2.38 8.34
N TYR A 137 5.91 -3.16 7.26
CA TYR A 137 6.67 -4.41 7.15
C TYR A 137 7.29 -4.51 5.76
N SER A 138 8.51 -5.01 5.69
CA SER A 138 9.17 -5.33 4.43
C SER A 138 9.66 -6.77 4.42
N PHE A 139 9.66 -7.38 3.23
CA PHE A 139 10.02 -8.78 3.05
C PHE A 139 10.90 -8.94 1.81
N SER A 140 11.90 -9.80 1.92
CA SER A 140 12.78 -10.19 0.84
C SER A 140 12.09 -11.18 -0.12
N ASP A 141 12.68 -11.35 -1.31
CA ASP A 141 12.25 -12.39 -2.25
C ASP A 141 12.39 -13.80 -1.67
N SER A 142 13.40 -14.03 -0.84
CA SER A 142 13.63 -15.31 -0.17
C SER A 142 12.51 -15.65 0.79
N GLU A 143 12.13 -14.71 1.66
CA GLU A 143 11.00 -14.86 2.60
C GLU A 143 9.70 -15.08 1.84
N THR A 144 9.47 -14.28 0.78
CA THR A 144 8.27 -14.38 -0.07
C THR A 144 8.15 -15.76 -0.72
N LYS A 145 9.23 -16.26 -1.36
CA LYS A 145 9.26 -17.60 -1.98
C LYS A 145 9.04 -18.72 -0.96
N SER A 146 9.69 -18.61 0.20
CA SER A 146 9.54 -19.58 1.29
C SER A 146 8.09 -19.64 1.78
N HIS A 147 7.46 -18.46 1.90
CA HIS A 147 6.08 -18.35 2.37
C HIS A 147 5.08 -18.90 1.36
N ILE A 148 5.24 -18.63 0.06
CA ILE A 148 4.42 -19.23 -1.00
C ILE A 148 4.47 -20.77 -0.90
N LYS A 149 5.68 -21.33 -0.81
CA LYS A 149 5.88 -22.78 -0.67
C LYS A 149 5.21 -23.35 0.58
N LYS A 150 5.35 -22.66 1.72
CA LYS A 150 4.73 -23.07 3.00
C LYS A 150 3.20 -23.04 2.91
N THR A 151 2.64 -21.99 2.35
CA THR A 151 1.18 -21.84 2.19
C THR A 151 0.64 -22.92 1.27
N TYR A 152 1.30 -23.17 0.13
CA TYR A 152 0.89 -24.26 -0.78
C TYR A 152 0.86 -25.61 -0.08
N LYS A 153 1.91 -25.96 0.66
CA LYS A 153 1.98 -27.23 1.41
C LYS A 153 0.87 -27.36 2.46
N LYS A 154 0.46 -26.24 3.08
CA LYS A 154 -0.54 -26.26 4.15
C LYS A 154 -1.98 -26.27 3.66
N SER A 155 -2.27 -25.57 2.58
CA SER A 155 -3.65 -25.28 2.14
C SER A 155 -3.93 -25.64 0.68
N ASN A 156 -2.94 -26.16 -0.05
CA ASN A 156 -3.00 -26.37 -1.51
C ASN A 156 -3.39 -25.11 -2.31
N TYR A 157 -3.08 -23.92 -1.76
CA TYR A 157 -3.37 -22.64 -2.39
C TYR A 157 -2.06 -21.98 -2.83
N ILE A 158 -1.98 -21.60 -4.10
CA ILE A 158 -0.81 -20.91 -4.67
C ILE A 158 -1.03 -19.39 -4.54
N LEU A 159 -0.26 -18.77 -3.64
CA LEU A 159 -0.21 -17.31 -3.55
C LEU A 159 0.65 -16.74 -4.67
N ASP A 160 0.21 -15.61 -5.25
CA ASP A 160 1.14 -14.75 -5.99
C ASP A 160 2.08 -14.02 -5.03
N PRO A 161 3.23 -13.48 -5.52
CA PRO A 161 4.20 -12.82 -4.65
C PRO A 161 3.65 -11.63 -3.85
N HIS A 162 2.68 -10.88 -4.41
CA HIS A 162 2.09 -9.73 -3.73
C HIS A 162 1.19 -10.18 -2.58
N GLY A 163 0.32 -11.18 -2.83
CA GLY A 163 -0.52 -11.79 -1.81
C GLY A 163 0.30 -12.45 -0.70
N ALA A 164 1.44 -13.06 -1.04
CA ALA A 164 2.35 -13.64 -0.06
C ALA A 164 2.94 -12.59 0.90
N ILE A 165 3.32 -11.43 0.39
CA ILE A 165 3.80 -10.29 1.20
C ILE A 165 2.70 -9.79 2.15
N GLY A 166 1.46 -9.69 1.66
CA GLY A 166 0.33 -9.31 2.50
C GLY A 166 0.09 -10.31 3.63
N LEU A 167 0.13 -11.60 3.34
CA LEU A 167 -0.07 -12.65 4.34
C LEU A 167 1.09 -12.72 5.35
N LEU A 168 2.33 -12.52 4.91
CA LEU A 168 3.50 -12.38 5.79
C LEU A 168 3.31 -11.23 6.78
N GLY A 169 2.79 -10.09 6.33
CA GLY A 169 2.49 -8.96 7.19
C GLY A 169 1.49 -9.30 8.28
N LEU A 170 0.42 -10.02 7.96
CA LEU A 170 -0.57 -10.49 8.95
C LEU A 170 0.02 -11.44 9.98
N GLN A 171 0.98 -12.28 9.59
CA GLN A 171 1.60 -13.24 10.50
C GLN A 171 2.66 -12.60 11.40
N LYS A 172 3.22 -11.46 10.99
CA LYS A 172 4.25 -10.75 11.74
C LYS A 172 3.66 -9.72 12.71
N HIS A 173 2.43 -9.27 12.49
CA HIS A 173 1.69 -8.33 13.32
C HIS A 173 1.09 -9.03 14.55
#